data_9a4c8c2cdd42780d45d98a4feb71f999
#
_entry.id   9a4c8c2cdd42780d45d98a4feb71f999
#
_cell.length_a   1.000
_cell.length_b   1.000
_cell.length_c   1.000
_cell.angle_alpha   90.00
_cell.angle_beta   90.00
_cell.angle_gamma   90.00
#
_symmetry.space_group_name_H-M   'P 1'
#
loop_
_entity.id
_entity.type
_entity.pdbx_description
1 polymer ?
#
loop_
_entity_poly.entity_id
_entity_poly.type
_entity_poly.pdbx_seq_one_letter_code
_entity_poly.pdbx_strand_id
1 'polypeptide(L)'
;INQLSHDFVDIVQNRISELNPDMIIAGTDLVINKNGDIDTLCDLGLGDIDILAYDNNRKIVYSIECKRINFGRTPTEIRNERERFIRDSRNQSSWISKHLRRHQWMSYNKEAIRSYLELEDTDFTIQSFVVVSEDIALRYLESTDISIVTLDELTTML
;
A
#
# COMPACT_ATOMS: atom_id res chain seq x y z
N ILE A 1 15.23 2.13 9.26
CA ILE A 1 14.55 1.66 8.01
C ILE A 1 15.51 0.70 7.33
N ASN A 2 15.03 -0.50 7.07
CA ASN A 2 15.91 -1.60 6.63
C ASN A 2 16.12 -1.45 5.10
N GLN A 3 17.36 -1.32 4.64
CA GLN A 3 17.73 -1.19 3.22
C GLN A 3 17.01 -2.19 2.30
N LEU A 4 16.82 -3.41 2.80
CA LEU A 4 16.11 -4.50 2.11
C LEU A 4 14.62 -4.21 1.84
N SER A 5 14.00 -3.31 2.61
CA SER A 5 12.60 -2.91 2.42
C SER A 5 12.46 -1.90 1.28
N HIS A 6 13.39 -0.95 1.18
CA HIS A 6 13.43 0.00 0.06
C HIS A 6 13.71 -0.70 -1.27
N ASP A 7 14.64 -1.67 -1.27
CA ASP A 7 14.93 -2.45 -2.48
C ASP A 7 13.68 -3.15 -3.03
N PHE A 8 12.76 -3.60 -2.15
CA PHE A 8 11.53 -4.23 -2.58
C PHE A 8 10.50 -3.22 -3.13
N VAL A 9 10.41 -2.04 -2.57
CA VAL A 9 9.59 -0.93 -3.11
C VAL A 9 10.04 -0.59 -4.53
N ASP A 10 11.35 -0.48 -4.75
CA ASP A 10 11.92 -0.21 -6.08
C ASP A 10 11.59 -1.31 -7.09
N ILE A 11 11.65 -2.58 -6.68
CA ILE A 11 11.28 -3.73 -7.52
C ILE A 11 9.79 -3.63 -7.91
N VAL A 12 8.90 -3.36 -6.95
CA VAL A 12 7.46 -3.21 -7.21
C VAL A 12 7.20 -2.03 -8.14
N GLN A 13 7.83 -0.89 -7.90
CA GLN A 13 7.71 0.31 -8.73
C GLN A 13 8.13 0.05 -10.18
N ASN A 14 9.26 -0.61 -10.39
CA ASN A 14 9.74 -1.00 -11.71
C ASN A 14 8.74 -1.94 -12.41
N ARG A 15 8.20 -2.90 -11.67
CA ARG A 15 7.19 -3.82 -12.20
C ARG A 15 5.90 -3.12 -12.61
N ILE A 16 5.43 -2.15 -11.85
CA ILE A 16 4.28 -1.32 -12.20
C ILE A 16 4.55 -0.57 -13.52
N SER A 17 5.72 0.05 -13.64
CA SER A 17 6.10 0.79 -14.85
C SER A 17 6.22 -0.11 -16.09
N GLU A 18 6.65 -1.36 -15.92
CA GLU A 18 6.68 -2.35 -17.00
C GLU A 18 5.27 -2.78 -17.45
N LEU A 19 4.37 -2.99 -16.50
CA LEU A 19 3.00 -3.46 -16.76
C LEU A 19 2.12 -2.35 -17.34
N ASN A 20 2.30 -1.13 -16.89
CA ASN A 20 1.54 0.04 -17.34
C ASN A 20 2.47 1.24 -17.47
N PRO A 21 3.14 1.40 -18.64
CA PRO A 21 4.08 2.51 -18.89
C PRO A 21 3.45 3.90 -18.79
N ASP A 22 2.13 4.01 -18.96
CA ASP A 22 1.40 5.27 -18.89
C ASP A 22 1.00 5.65 -17.46
N MET A 23 1.22 4.76 -16.50
CA MET A 23 0.95 5.02 -15.10
C MET A 23 1.95 6.01 -14.51
N ILE A 24 1.43 7.02 -13.83
CA ILE A 24 2.24 8.03 -13.15
C ILE A 24 2.55 7.52 -11.74
N ILE A 25 3.82 7.27 -11.46
CA ILE A 25 4.28 7.05 -10.08
C ILE A 25 4.41 8.43 -9.42
N ALA A 26 3.46 8.77 -8.59
CA ALA A 26 3.35 10.10 -8.00
C ALA A 26 4.31 10.31 -6.80
N GLY A 27 4.69 9.23 -6.12
CA GLY A 27 5.64 9.29 -5.02
C GLY A 27 5.78 7.97 -4.29
N THR A 28 6.84 7.88 -3.50
CA THR A 28 7.15 6.76 -2.62
C THR A 28 7.42 7.25 -1.20
N ASP A 29 7.18 6.41 -0.19
CA ASP A 29 7.37 6.72 1.23
C ASP A 29 6.67 8.02 1.68
N LEU A 30 5.43 8.23 1.20
CA LEU A 30 4.66 9.43 1.48
C LEU A 30 3.87 9.31 2.78
N VAL A 31 3.85 10.37 3.56
CA VAL A 31 3.07 10.46 4.80
C VAL A 31 1.99 11.54 4.71
N ILE A 32 0.92 11.37 5.47
CA ILE A 32 -0.14 12.36 5.59
C ILE A 32 0.16 13.22 6.81
N ASN A 33 0.39 14.50 6.59
CA ASN A 33 0.75 15.42 7.65
C ASN A 33 -0.46 15.82 8.54
N LYS A 34 -0.20 16.58 9.61
CA LYS A 34 -1.23 16.98 10.57
C LYS A 34 -2.29 17.92 9.98
N ASN A 35 -2.02 18.57 8.87
CA ASN A 35 -2.97 19.43 8.16
C ASN A 35 -3.83 18.63 7.16
N GLY A 36 -3.55 17.34 6.98
CA GLY A 36 -4.25 16.49 6.03
C GLY A 36 -3.69 16.58 4.60
N ASP A 37 -2.48 17.11 4.42
CA ASP A 37 -1.80 17.11 3.14
C ASP A 37 -0.85 15.92 3.04
N ILE A 38 -0.56 15.45 1.83
CA ILE A 38 0.43 14.42 1.59
C ILE A 38 1.82 15.07 1.61
N ASP A 39 2.66 14.57 2.49
CA ASP A 39 4.00 15.11 2.74
C ASP A 39 4.97 13.98 3.10
N THR A 40 6.26 14.26 2.97
CA THR A 40 7.35 13.36 3.36
C THR A 40 7.87 13.62 4.79
N LEU A 41 7.41 14.66 5.47
CA LEU A 41 8.02 15.16 6.71
C LEU A 41 7.19 14.96 7.99
N CYS A 42 5.88 14.86 7.90
CA CYS A 42 5.00 14.78 9.07
C CYS A 42 4.00 13.65 8.94
N ASP A 43 3.80 12.89 10.01
CA ASP A 43 2.90 11.75 10.07
C ASP A 43 1.66 12.07 10.94
N LEU A 44 0.46 11.77 10.42
CA LEU A 44 -0.82 11.83 11.15
C LEU A 44 -1.08 10.55 11.97
N GLY A 45 -0.12 9.65 12.06
CA GLY A 45 -0.26 8.35 12.71
C GLY A 45 -0.93 7.29 11.85
N LEU A 46 -1.09 7.54 10.55
CA LEU A 46 -1.64 6.60 9.58
C LEU A 46 -0.57 5.70 8.93
N GLY A 47 0.71 5.96 9.23
CA GLY A 47 1.84 5.36 8.56
C GLY A 47 2.07 5.96 7.16
N ASP A 48 3.11 5.50 6.50
CA ASP A 48 3.52 5.93 5.18
C ASP A 48 2.77 5.18 4.05
N ILE A 49 2.73 5.79 2.89
CA ILE A 49 2.28 5.18 1.63
C ILE A 49 3.55 4.78 0.89
N ASP A 50 3.79 3.48 0.76
CA ASP A 50 5.01 2.99 0.10
C ASP A 50 5.06 3.41 -1.37
N ILE A 51 3.94 3.26 -2.11
CA ILE A 51 3.81 3.74 -3.49
C ILE A 51 2.44 4.37 -3.69
N LEU A 52 2.42 5.61 -4.19
CA LEU A 52 1.23 6.27 -4.72
C LEU A 52 1.36 6.38 -6.23
N ALA A 53 0.43 5.79 -6.96
CA ALA A 53 0.42 5.80 -8.43
C ALA A 53 -0.95 6.23 -8.97
N TYR A 54 -0.96 6.80 -10.18
CA TYR A 54 -2.19 7.24 -10.84
C TYR A 54 -2.26 6.73 -12.28
N ASP A 55 -3.35 6.03 -12.58
CA ASP A 55 -3.73 5.65 -13.95
C ASP A 55 -4.72 6.67 -14.51
N ASN A 56 -4.23 7.53 -15.38
CA ASN A 56 -5.05 8.58 -15.99
C ASN A 56 -6.12 8.01 -16.94
N ASN A 57 -5.85 6.87 -17.57
CA ASN A 57 -6.79 6.27 -18.51
C ASN A 57 -8.01 5.66 -17.81
N ARG A 58 -7.77 5.02 -16.68
CA ARG A 58 -8.83 4.41 -15.86
C ARG A 58 -9.36 5.34 -14.77
N LYS A 59 -8.69 6.46 -14.54
CA LYS A 59 -8.95 7.37 -13.41
C LYS A 59 -8.93 6.65 -12.06
N ILE A 60 -7.84 5.92 -11.83
CA ILE A 60 -7.63 5.18 -10.58
C ILE A 60 -6.36 5.67 -9.89
N VAL A 61 -6.49 6.02 -8.62
CA VAL A 61 -5.36 6.25 -7.72
C VAL A 61 -5.09 4.97 -6.95
N TYR A 62 -3.87 4.47 -7.05
CA TYR A 62 -3.42 3.27 -6.33
C TYR A 62 -2.60 3.66 -5.10
N SER A 63 -2.99 3.13 -3.95
CA SER A 63 -2.21 3.17 -2.72
C SER A 63 -1.69 1.78 -2.43
N ILE A 64 -0.39 1.58 -2.57
CA ILE A 64 0.24 0.27 -2.54
C ILE A 64 1.16 0.20 -1.34
N GLU A 65 0.95 -0.79 -0.49
CA GLU A 65 1.82 -1.16 0.60
C GLU A 65 2.73 -2.31 0.15
N CYS A 66 4.02 -2.22 0.39
CA CYS A 66 5.01 -3.23 0.01
C CYS A 66 5.56 -3.93 1.25
N LYS A 67 5.43 -5.24 1.33
CA LYS A 67 5.95 -6.01 2.45
C LYS A 67 6.91 -7.09 1.97
N ARG A 68 8.19 -6.90 2.30
CA ARG A 68 9.17 -7.96 2.17
C ARG A 68 9.02 -8.93 3.34
N ILE A 69 8.73 -10.18 3.02
CA ILE A 69 8.40 -11.21 4.00
C ILE A 69 9.35 -12.37 3.84
N ASN A 70 9.79 -12.91 4.96
CA ASN A 70 10.46 -14.20 4.97
C ASN A 70 9.39 -15.28 5.04
N PHE A 71 9.48 -16.28 4.17
CA PHE A 71 8.54 -17.39 4.12
C PHE A 71 8.47 -18.11 5.47
N GLY A 72 7.31 -18.05 6.12
CA GLY A 72 7.05 -18.77 7.37
C GLY A 72 6.95 -20.27 7.12
N ARG A 73 7.90 -21.03 7.67
CA ARG A 73 8.01 -22.48 7.49
C ARG A 73 7.49 -23.29 8.65
N THR A 74 7.36 -22.65 9.81
CA THR A 74 6.88 -23.31 11.02
C THR A 74 5.51 -22.75 11.44
N PRO A 75 4.68 -23.51 12.18
CA PRO A 75 3.41 -23.02 12.70
C PRO A 75 3.55 -21.75 13.53
N THR A 76 4.66 -21.58 14.25
CA THR A 76 4.95 -20.38 15.04
C THR A 76 5.22 -19.18 14.16
N GLU A 77 5.98 -19.33 13.09
CA GLU A 77 6.26 -18.26 12.12
C GLU A 77 4.99 -17.82 11.39
N ILE A 78 4.17 -18.77 10.96
CA ILE A 78 2.86 -18.49 10.32
C ILE A 78 1.94 -17.74 11.28
N ARG A 79 1.89 -18.13 12.56
CA ARG A 79 1.11 -17.42 13.56
C ARG A 79 1.63 -16.00 13.79
N ASN A 80 2.93 -15.80 13.89
CA ASN A 80 3.54 -14.48 14.07
C ASN A 80 3.28 -13.57 12.86
N GLU A 81 3.32 -14.13 11.66
CA GLU A 81 2.96 -13.44 10.42
C GLU A 81 1.50 -12.97 10.47
N ARG A 82 0.58 -13.86 10.82
CA ARG A 82 -0.84 -13.53 10.98
C ARG A 82 -1.07 -12.39 11.96
N GLU A 83 -0.42 -12.44 13.12
CA GLU A 83 -0.56 -11.40 14.14
C GLU A 83 -0.06 -10.03 13.65
N ARG A 84 1.02 -9.97 12.90
CA ARG A 84 1.53 -8.72 12.33
C ARG A 84 0.61 -8.14 11.25
N PHE A 85 0.05 -9.00 10.39
CA PHE A 85 -0.79 -8.57 9.28
C PHE A 85 -2.19 -8.14 9.71
N ILE A 86 -2.85 -8.92 10.55
CA ILE A 86 -4.30 -8.82 10.77
C ILE A 86 -4.65 -8.37 12.19
N ARG A 87 -3.88 -8.78 13.20
CA ARG A 87 -4.29 -8.64 14.59
C ARG A 87 -3.80 -7.36 15.22
N ASP A 88 -4.74 -6.47 15.54
CA ASP A 88 -4.45 -5.33 16.38
C ASP A 88 -4.17 -5.77 17.82
N SER A 89 -3.10 -5.26 18.41
CA SER A 89 -2.79 -5.40 19.81
C SER A 89 -3.08 -4.09 20.56
N ARG A 90 -3.03 -4.13 21.92
CA ARG A 90 -3.30 -2.93 22.74
C ARG A 90 -2.38 -1.74 22.40
N ASN A 91 -1.19 -2.00 21.89
CA ASN A 91 -0.17 -0.98 21.65
C ASN A 91 0.25 -0.87 20.18
N GLN A 92 -0.27 -1.70 19.28
CA GLN A 92 0.15 -1.72 17.88
C GLN A 92 -0.97 -2.17 16.95
N SER A 93 -1.27 -1.33 15.97
CA SER A 93 -2.17 -1.69 14.87
C SER A 93 -1.49 -2.62 13.88
N SER A 94 -2.25 -3.58 13.36
CA SER A 94 -1.78 -4.46 12.29
C SER A 94 -1.49 -3.68 10.99
N TRP A 95 -0.73 -4.28 10.08
CA TRP A 95 -0.42 -3.67 8.79
C TRP A 95 -1.69 -3.45 7.95
N ILE A 96 -2.60 -4.42 7.94
CA ILE A 96 -3.88 -4.30 7.21
C ILE A 96 -4.73 -3.16 7.80
N SER A 97 -4.86 -3.07 9.13
CA SER A 97 -5.63 -1.99 9.77
C SER A 97 -5.06 -0.60 9.47
N LYS A 98 -3.74 -0.45 9.46
CA LYS A 98 -3.09 0.82 9.09
C LYS A 98 -3.38 1.18 7.64
N HIS A 99 -3.23 0.23 6.73
CA HIS A 99 -3.46 0.43 5.32
C HIS A 99 -4.94 0.73 5.01
N LEU A 100 -5.86 0.04 5.69
CA LEU A 100 -7.30 0.31 5.57
C LEU A 100 -7.66 1.72 6.06
N ARG A 101 -7.08 2.18 7.17
CA ARG A 101 -7.30 3.54 7.66
C ARG A 101 -6.78 4.60 6.68
N ARG A 102 -5.62 4.36 6.03
CA ARG A 102 -5.13 5.23 4.96
C ARG A 102 -6.08 5.25 3.78
N HIS A 103 -6.56 4.10 3.34
CA HIS A 103 -7.55 3.99 2.27
C HIS A 103 -8.82 4.78 2.57
N GLN A 104 -9.36 4.65 3.78
CA GLN A 104 -10.53 5.39 4.23
C GLN A 104 -10.26 6.91 4.23
N TRP A 105 -9.13 7.32 4.80
CA TRP A 105 -8.75 8.73 4.80
C TRP A 105 -8.65 9.29 3.36
N MET A 106 -7.98 8.58 2.46
CA MET A 106 -7.86 8.99 1.06
C MET A 106 -9.23 9.11 0.38
N SER A 107 -10.13 8.18 0.66
CA SER A 107 -11.47 8.17 0.08
C SER A 107 -12.31 9.37 0.53
N TYR A 108 -12.14 9.82 1.78
CA TYR A 108 -12.81 11.01 2.30
C TYR A 108 -12.11 12.33 1.98
N ASN A 109 -10.84 12.30 1.63
CA ASN A 109 -10.01 13.49 1.40
C ASN A 109 -9.48 13.53 -0.04
N LYS A 110 -10.30 13.23 -1.03
CA LYS A 110 -9.92 13.22 -2.44
C LYS A 110 -9.33 14.54 -2.91
N GLU A 111 -9.75 15.67 -2.32
CA GLU A 111 -9.23 16.98 -2.65
C GLU A 111 -7.74 17.14 -2.32
N ALA A 112 -7.27 16.56 -1.21
CA ALA A 112 -5.84 16.53 -0.87
C ALA A 112 -5.04 15.73 -1.90
N ILE A 113 -5.60 14.62 -2.37
CA ILE A 113 -4.97 13.77 -3.41
C ILE A 113 -4.98 14.50 -4.75
N ARG A 114 -6.10 15.11 -5.12
CA ARG A 114 -6.21 15.94 -6.32
C ARG A 114 -5.13 17.03 -6.35
N SER A 115 -5.00 17.74 -5.24
CA SER A 115 -4.00 18.81 -5.11
C SER A 115 -2.57 18.29 -5.21
N TYR A 116 -2.26 17.16 -4.55
CA TYR A 116 -0.94 16.55 -4.60
C TYR A 116 -0.56 16.04 -5.99
N LEU A 117 -1.53 15.43 -6.69
CA LEU A 117 -1.35 14.89 -8.03
C LEU A 117 -1.55 15.94 -9.14
N GLU A 118 -1.90 17.17 -8.78
CA GLU A 118 -2.20 18.27 -9.72
C GLU A 118 -3.30 17.91 -10.76
N LEU A 119 -4.33 17.15 -10.29
CA LEU A 119 -5.43 16.74 -11.17
C LEU A 119 -6.48 17.85 -11.30
N GLU A 120 -7.20 17.83 -12.42
CA GLU A 120 -8.25 18.82 -12.71
C GLU A 120 -9.47 18.66 -11.79
N ASP A 121 -9.84 17.42 -11.47
CA ASP A 121 -11.02 17.09 -10.69
C ASP A 121 -10.78 15.94 -9.69
N THR A 122 -11.81 15.58 -8.93
CA THR A 122 -11.81 14.45 -7.99
C THR A 122 -12.53 13.21 -8.56
N ASP A 123 -12.76 13.17 -9.86
CA ASP A 123 -13.43 12.06 -10.55
C ASP A 123 -12.44 10.90 -10.79
N PHE A 124 -11.97 10.34 -9.70
CA PHE A 124 -11.14 9.13 -9.67
C PHE A 124 -11.59 8.20 -8.54
N THR A 125 -11.29 6.94 -8.69
CA THR A 125 -11.47 5.94 -7.62
C THR A 125 -10.14 5.66 -6.94
N ILE A 126 -10.19 5.17 -5.71
CA ILE A 126 -8.99 4.78 -4.96
C ILE A 126 -9.02 3.27 -4.79
N GLN A 127 -7.93 2.63 -5.18
CA GLN A 127 -7.70 1.22 -4.93
C GLN A 127 -6.46 1.05 -4.05
N SER A 128 -6.59 0.21 -3.04
CA SER A 128 -5.52 -0.08 -2.11
C SER A 128 -5.28 -1.59 -2.03
N PHE A 129 -4.02 -2.00 -2.07
CA PHE A 129 -3.63 -3.39 -1.91
C PHE A 129 -2.22 -3.51 -1.34
N VAL A 130 -1.89 -4.69 -0.87
CA VAL A 130 -0.57 -5.03 -0.33
C VAL A 130 0.14 -5.95 -1.30
N VAL A 131 1.38 -5.60 -1.67
CA VAL A 131 2.27 -6.47 -2.42
C VAL A 131 3.24 -7.13 -1.47
N VAL A 132 3.33 -8.45 -1.54
CA VAL A 132 4.24 -9.25 -0.73
C VAL A 132 5.32 -9.89 -1.60
N SER A 133 6.54 -10.00 -1.08
CA SER A 133 7.67 -10.57 -1.80
C SER A 133 7.56 -12.08 -1.97
N GLU A 134 6.81 -12.75 -1.12
CA GLU A 134 6.62 -14.20 -1.10
C GLU A 134 5.15 -14.54 -0.94
N ASP A 135 4.71 -15.65 -1.52
CA ASP A 135 3.35 -16.15 -1.31
C ASP A 135 3.19 -16.66 0.12
N ILE A 136 2.26 -16.05 0.86
CA ILE A 136 2.07 -16.30 2.28
C ILE A 136 0.78 -17.08 2.55
N ALA A 137 0.84 -18.00 3.51
CA ALA A 137 -0.29 -18.86 3.88
C ALA A 137 -1.52 -18.03 4.31
N LEU A 138 -1.31 -16.86 4.90
CA LEU A 138 -2.35 -15.96 5.36
C LEU A 138 -3.39 -15.62 4.30
N ARG A 139 -2.97 -15.43 3.05
CA ARG A 139 -3.84 -15.11 1.91
C ARG A 139 -4.94 -16.14 1.68
N TYR A 140 -4.70 -17.39 2.09
CA TYR A 140 -5.60 -18.53 1.90
C TYR A 140 -6.39 -18.89 3.16
N LEU A 141 -5.94 -18.41 4.31
CA LEU A 141 -6.52 -18.76 5.61
C LEU A 141 -7.50 -17.70 6.14
N GLU A 142 -7.34 -16.47 5.72
CA GLU A 142 -8.11 -15.34 6.25
C GLU A 142 -8.67 -14.49 5.11
N SER A 143 -9.90 -14.01 5.31
CA SER A 143 -10.47 -12.95 4.47
C SER A 143 -10.01 -11.60 5.00
N THR A 144 -9.49 -10.75 4.11
CA THR A 144 -9.06 -9.39 4.44
C THR A 144 -9.82 -8.38 3.59
N ASP A 145 -10.10 -7.20 4.16
CA ASP A 145 -10.76 -6.11 3.44
C ASP A 145 -9.88 -5.47 2.37
N ILE A 146 -8.58 -5.75 2.41
CA ILE A 146 -7.59 -5.29 1.43
C ILE A 146 -6.93 -6.51 0.78
N SER A 147 -6.85 -6.51 -0.53
CA SER A 147 -6.21 -7.57 -1.29
C SER A 147 -4.72 -7.66 -0.99
N ILE A 148 -4.23 -8.87 -0.76
CA ILE A 148 -2.81 -9.19 -0.63
C ILE A 148 -2.40 -9.96 -1.87
N VAL A 149 -1.45 -9.44 -2.63
CA VAL A 149 -1.00 -10.02 -3.91
C VAL A 149 0.52 -10.19 -3.92
N THR A 150 0.99 -11.14 -4.71
CA THR A 150 2.41 -11.27 -5.00
C THR A 150 2.82 -10.34 -6.15
N LEU A 151 4.11 -10.19 -6.38
CA LEU A 151 4.64 -9.40 -7.49
C LEU A 151 4.13 -9.88 -8.85
N ASP A 152 4.00 -11.20 -9.03
CA ASP A 152 3.54 -11.80 -10.29
C ASP A 152 2.04 -11.55 -10.53
N GLU A 153 1.27 -11.38 -9.47
CA GLU A 153 -0.17 -11.11 -9.55
C GLU A 153 -0.52 -9.63 -9.79
N LEU A 154 0.46 -8.74 -9.78
CA LEU A 154 0.23 -7.32 -10.08
C LEU A 154 -0.46 -7.10 -11.43
N THR A 155 -0.24 -7.99 -12.41
CA THR A 155 -0.92 -7.95 -13.71
C THR A 155 -2.43 -8.01 -13.62
N THR A 156 -2.97 -8.59 -12.55
CA THR A 156 -4.42 -8.71 -12.32
C THR A 156 -5.01 -7.50 -11.62
N MET A 157 -4.16 -6.68 -11.00
CA MET A 157 -4.55 -5.47 -10.25
C MET A 157 -4.43 -4.21 -11.08
N LEU A 158 -3.52 -4.17 -12.04
CA LEU A 158 -3.18 -3.03 -12.89
C LEU A 158 -3.64 -3.24 -14.32
#